data_234f71fe16d3340eb7bed5920a937641
#
_entry.id   234f71fe16d3340eb7bed5920a937641
#
_cell.length_a   1.000
_cell.length_b   1.000
_cell.length_c   1.000
_cell.angle_alpha   90.00
_cell.angle_beta   90.00
_cell.angle_gamma   90.00
#
_symmetry.space_group_name_H-M   'P 1'
#
loop_
_entity.id
_entity.type
_entity.pdbx_description
1 polymer ?
#
loop_
_entity_poly.entity_id
_entity_poly.type
_entity_poly.pdbx_seq_one_letter_code
_entity_poly.pdbx_strand_id
1 'polypeptide(L)'
;MESKFEKMDEQDDIHTSYAKLYKVSEKHEKLHRLATKKLSEVELELEEISTKFDEANQTIRALRFENNLLAKKTKKLEVELFQVKA
;
A
#
# COMPACT_ATOMS: atom_id res chain seq x y z
N MET A 1 -49.71 -30.43 24.13
CA MET A 1 -49.70 -29.32 23.15
C MET A 1 -48.40 -28.57 23.14
N GLU A 2 -47.88 -28.17 24.28
CA GLU A 2 -46.64 -27.41 24.37
C GLU A 2 -45.41 -28.17 23.85
N SER A 3 -45.31 -29.49 24.14
CA SER A 3 -44.17 -30.29 23.71
C SER A 3 -44.12 -30.53 22.19
N LYS A 4 -45.26 -30.60 21.50
CA LYS A 4 -45.32 -30.67 20.05
C LYS A 4 -44.92 -29.35 19.38
N PHE A 5 -45.31 -28.26 19.98
CA PHE A 5 -45.00 -26.93 19.51
C PHE A 5 -43.51 -26.62 19.71
N GLU A 6 -42.94 -27.00 20.84
CA GLU A 6 -41.52 -26.87 21.13
C GLU A 6 -40.67 -27.71 20.16
N LYS A 7 -41.08 -28.92 19.79
CA LYS A 7 -40.38 -29.75 18.82
C LYS A 7 -40.37 -29.14 17.40
N MET A 8 -41.47 -28.52 16.99
CA MET A 8 -41.56 -27.83 15.71
C MET A 8 -40.67 -26.60 15.70
N ASP A 9 -40.65 -25.84 16.77
CA ASP A 9 -39.80 -24.66 16.92
C ASP A 9 -38.31 -25.04 16.91
N GLU A 10 -37.92 -26.14 17.55
CA GLU A 10 -36.55 -26.64 17.53
C GLU A 10 -36.10 -27.03 16.13
N GLN A 11 -36.93 -27.69 15.33
CA GLN A 11 -36.61 -28.05 13.96
C GLN A 11 -36.52 -26.82 13.04
N ASP A 12 -37.44 -25.89 13.19
CA ASP A 12 -37.42 -24.64 12.45
C ASP A 12 -36.20 -23.80 12.84
N ASP A 13 -35.85 -23.77 14.13
CA ASP A 13 -34.67 -23.08 14.62
C ASP A 13 -33.37 -23.66 14.06
N ILE A 14 -33.29 -25.01 13.99
CA ILE A 14 -32.12 -25.69 13.42
C ILE A 14 -32.00 -25.37 11.92
N HIS A 15 -33.08 -25.45 11.18
CA HIS A 15 -33.12 -25.12 9.76
C HIS A 15 -32.77 -23.65 9.51
N THR A 16 -33.37 -22.77 10.27
CA THR A 16 -33.13 -21.33 10.19
C THR A 16 -31.70 -21.00 10.56
N SER A 17 -31.15 -21.61 11.61
CA SER A 17 -29.78 -21.44 12.04
C SER A 17 -28.82 -21.94 10.99
N TYR A 18 -29.08 -23.06 10.36
CA TYR A 18 -28.22 -23.58 9.29
C TYR A 18 -28.20 -22.65 8.07
N ALA A 19 -29.39 -22.17 7.66
CA ALA A 19 -29.51 -21.23 6.54
C ALA A 19 -28.79 -19.90 6.83
N LYS A 20 -28.92 -19.41 8.05
CA LYS A 20 -28.21 -18.20 8.50
C LYS A 20 -26.68 -18.40 8.48
N LEU A 21 -26.24 -19.54 8.99
CA LEU A 21 -24.82 -19.88 9.00
C LEU A 21 -24.24 -19.95 7.58
N TYR A 22 -25.00 -20.57 6.68
CA TYR A 22 -24.61 -20.64 5.27
C TYR A 22 -24.46 -19.26 4.63
N LYS A 23 -25.43 -18.38 4.86
CA LYS A 23 -25.41 -17.00 4.36
C LYS A 23 -24.24 -16.20 4.94
N VAL A 24 -23.97 -16.35 6.22
CA VAL A 24 -22.85 -15.70 6.91
C VAL A 24 -21.53 -16.21 6.34
N SER A 25 -21.43 -17.52 6.11
CA SER A 25 -20.26 -18.13 5.51
C SER A 25 -19.99 -17.62 4.10
N GLU A 26 -21.02 -17.48 3.26
CA GLU A 26 -20.92 -16.89 1.93
C GLU A 26 -20.44 -15.44 1.99
N LYS A 27 -21.01 -14.64 2.88
CA LYS A 27 -20.61 -13.25 3.09
C LYS A 27 -19.15 -13.15 3.51
N HIS A 28 -18.73 -14.01 4.43
CA HIS A 28 -17.33 -14.07 4.89
C HIS A 28 -16.39 -14.42 3.75
N GLU A 29 -16.74 -15.35 2.91
CA GLU A 29 -15.95 -15.73 1.74
C GLU A 29 -15.78 -14.57 0.78
N LYS A 30 -16.86 -13.87 0.46
CA LYS A 30 -16.84 -12.70 -0.41
C LYS A 30 -15.99 -11.57 0.17
N LEU A 31 -16.17 -11.29 1.46
CA LEU A 31 -15.38 -10.27 2.15
C LEU A 31 -13.90 -10.63 2.20
N HIS A 32 -13.60 -11.90 2.42
CA HIS A 32 -12.23 -12.39 2.43
C HIS A 32 -11.57 -12.22 1.06
N ARG A 33 -12.26 -12.55 -0.02
CA ARG A 33 -11.77 -12.36 -1.39
C ARG A 33 -11.53 -10.91 -1.71
N LEU A 34 -12.45 -10.02 -1.33
CA LEU A 34 -12.32 -8.58 -1.53
C LEU A 34 -11.14 -8.02 -0.72
N ALA A 35 -10.99 -8.44 0.53
CA ALA A 35 -9.89 -8.01 1.38
C ALA A 35 -8.55 -8.47 0.83
N THR A 36 -8.46 -9.71 0.35
CA THR A 36 -7.25 -10.27 -0.25
C THR A 36 -6.89 -9.52 -1.53
N LYS A 37 -7.88 -9.21 -2.35
CA LYS A 37 -7.67 -8.44 -3.59
C LYS A 37 -7.16 -7.04 -3.30
N LYS A 38 -7.78 -6.37 -2.33
CA LYS A 38 -7.35 -5.03 -1.89
C LYS A 38 -5.94 -5.04 -1.32
N LEU A 39 -5.62 -6.04 -0.53
CA LEU A 39 -4.27 -6.21 0.04
C LEU A 39 -3.23 -6.35 -1.08
N SER A 40 -3.53 -7.17 -2.08
CA SER A 40 -2.67 -7.36 -3.24
C SER A 40 -2.45 -6.07 -4.02
N GLU A 41 -3.51 -5.29 -4.23
CA GLU A 41 -3.45 -3.98 -4.89
C GLU A 41 -2.60 -2.99 -4.10
N VAL A 42 -2.77 -2.94 -2.80
CA VAL A 42 -2.00 -2.07 -1.91
C VAL A 42 -0.52 -2.46 -1.90
N GLU A 43 -0.23 -3.75 -1.88
CA GLU A 43 1.15 -4.26 -1.95
C GLU A 43 1.84 -3.83 -3.24
N LEU A 44 1.14 -3.90 -4.38
CA LEU A 44 1.66 -3.45 -5.67
C LEU A 44 1.91 -1.94 -5.68
N GLU A 45 0.97 -1.16 -5.16
CA GLU A 45 1.13 0.29 -5.02
C GLU A 45 2.32 0.65 -4.14
N LEU A 46 2.51 -0.10 -3.09
CA LEU A 46 3.62 0.09 -2.15
C LEU A 46 4.97 -0.19 -2.82
N GLU A 47 5.05 -1.24 -3.65
CA GLU A 47 6.23 -1.54 -4.45
C GLU A 47 6.54 -0.43 -5.44
N GLU A 48 5.53 0.09 -6.13
CA GLU A 48 5.68 1.21 -7.06
C GLU A 48 6.21 2.46 -6.36
N ILE A 49 5.63 2.80 -5.21
CA ILE A 49 6.06 3.95 -4.40
C ILE A 49 7.50 3.75 -3.94
N SER A 50 7.84 2.55 -3.47
CA SER A 50 9.19 2.23 -3.03
C SER A 50 10.21 2.39 -4.16
N THR A 51 9.88 1.90 -5.36
CA THR A 51 10.73 2.04 -6.54
C THR A 51 10.92 3.50 -6.92
N LYS A 52 9.85 4.28 -6.94
CA LYS A 52 9.90 5.72 -7.24
C LYS A 52 10.72 6.49 -6.20
N PHE A 53 10.60 6.10 -4.95
CA PHE A 53 11.38 6.69 -3.86
C PHE A 53 12.88 6.43 -4.05
N ASP A 54 13.24 5.21 -4.39
CA ASP A 54 14.63 4.83 -4.65
C ASP A 54 15.20 5.61 -5.85
N GLU A 55 14.42 5.72 -6.93
CA GLU A 55 14.79 6.49 -8.12
C GLU A 55 14.99 7.96 -7.79
N ALA A 56 14.07 8.54 -7.01
CA ALA A 56 14.17 9.93 -6.57
C ALA A 56 15.43 10.16 -5.74
N ASN A 57 15.75 9.24 -4.83
CA ASN A 57 16.96 9.30 -4.03
C ASN A 57 18.23 9.25 -4.88
N GLN A 58 18.25 8.39 -5.89
CA GLN A 58 19.35 8.31 -6.85
C GLN A 58 19.52 9.63 -7.61
N THR A 59 18.42 10.21 -8.05
CA THR A 59 18.42 11.51 -8.74
C THR A 59 18.94 12.61 -7.82
N ILE A 60 18.52 12.65 -6.57
CA ILE A 60 18.99 13.62 -5.58
C ILE A 60 20.50 13.49 -5.38
N ARG A 61 21.01 12.29 -5.26
CA ARG A 61 22.46 12.04 -5.12
C ARG A 61 23.24 12.55 -6.33
N ALA A 62 22.73 12.27 -7.53
CA ALA A 62 23.34 12.73 -8.78
C ALA A 62 23.34 14.25 -8.87
N LEU A 63 22.25 14.90 -8.54
CA LEU A 63 22.14 16.36 -8.53
C LEU A 63 23.06 17.01 -7.51
N ARG A 64 23.16 16.44 -6.33
CA ARG A 64 24.11 16.92 -5.30
C ARG A 64 25.55 16.84 -5.77
N PHE A 65 25.89 15.73 -6.43
CA PHE A 65 27.23 15.55 -6.99
C PHE A 65 27.50 16.60 -8.07
N GLU A 66 26.59 16.81 -9.00
CA GLU A 66 26.70 17.83 -10.04
C GLU A 66 26.80 19.24 -9.45
N ASN A 67 25.98 19.54 -8.46
CA ASN A 67 26.01 20.84 -7.77
C ASN A 67 27.37 21.09 -7.09
N ASN A 68 27.94 20.06 -6.47
CA ASN A 68 29.23 20.16 -5.85
C ASN A 68 30.33 20.41 -6.89
N LEU A 69 30.28 19.74 -8.04
CA LEU A 69 31.20 19.95 -9.15
C LEU A 69 31.08 21.35 -9.73
N LEU A 70 29.85 21.81 -9.92
CA LEU A 70 29.58 23.17 -10.43
C LEU A 70 30.07 24.22 -9.45
N ALA A 71 29.86 24.04 -8.15
CA ALA A 71 30.34 24.95 -7.13
C ALA A 71 31.87 25.03 -7.16
N LYS A 72 32.57 23.92 -7.30
CA LYS A 72 34.03 23.88 -7.42
C LYS A 72 34.52 24.59 -8.69
N LYS A 73 33.86 24.35 -9.82
CA LYS A 73 34.18 25.02 -11.09
C LYS A 73 33.97 26.53 -11.00
N THR A 74 32.85 26.95 -10.42
CA THR A 74 32.54 28.37 -10.22
C THR A 74 33.60 29.04 -9.37
N LYS A 75 33.97 28.41 -8.28
CA LYS A 75 35.01 28.93 -7.37
C LYS A 75 36.37 29.05 -8.07
N LYS A 76 36.72 28.03 -8.86
CA LYS A 76 37.95 28.04 -9.66
C LYS A 76 37.95 29.17 -10.68
N LEU A 77 36.85 29.38 -11.39
CA LEU A 77 36.69 30.46 -12.35
C LEU A 77 36.77 31.84 -11.70
N GLU A 78 36.17 31.99 -10.53
CA GLU A 78 36.27 33.24 -9.74
C GLU A 78 37.71 33.55 -9.37
N VAL A 79 38.45 32.57 -8.91
CA VAL A 79 39.87 32.73 -8.57
C VAL A 79 40.71 33.10 -9.82
N GLU A 80 40.48 32.41 -10.94
CA GLU A 80 41.16 32.70 -12.21
C GLU A 80 40.85 34.13 -12.70
N LEU A 81 39.57 34.53 -12.60
CA LEU A 81 39.17 35.89 -12.97
C LEU A 81 39.81 36.93 -12.09
N PHE A 82 39.90 36.67 -10.80
CA PHE A 82 40.61 37.56 -9.85
C PHE A 82 42.08 37.68 -10.18
N GLN A 83 42.75 36.58 -10.52
CA GLN A 83 44.16 36.57 -10.91
C GLN A 83 44.41 37.35 -12.20
N VAL A 84 43.51 37.24 -13.18
CA VAL A 84 43.62 38.02 -14.44
C VAL A 84 43.42 39.52 -14.20
N LYS A 85 42.56 39.90 -13.27
CA LYS A 85 42.32 41.30 -12.93
C LYS A 85 43.45 41.91 -12.09
N ALA A 86 44.13 41.08 -11.35
CA ALA A 86 45.25 41.50 -10.54
C ALA A 86 46.53 41.66 -11.40
#